data_808a27a3809cd81c2f2ddfb75705e3be
#
_entry.id   808a27a3809cd81c2f2ddfb75705e3be
#
_cell.length_a   1.000
_cell.length_b   1.000
_cell.length_c   1.000
_cell.angle_alpha   90.00
_cell.angle_beta   90.00
_cell.angle_gamma   90.00
#
_symmetry.space_group_name_H-M   'P 1'
#
loop_
_entity.id
_entity.type
_entity.pdbx_description
1 polymer ?
#
loop_
_entity_poly.entity_id
_entity_poly.type
_entity_poly.pdbx_seq_one_letter_code
_entity_poly.pdbx_strand_id
1 'polypeptide(L)'
;MAATEQTIKQVNTLGSSDYKYGFSTEVDEIRPPKGLNEEIIKFISAQKDEPEWMLEWRLNAFKVFNKLPKPQWAKLNIPEIDYQDCYYYSIPKSLKDKPKSLDELDPEILKTYEKLGIPLKEQKMLSGIAVDAVFDSVSVATTYKKQLSDLGIVFCSISEAVKTHPELVKKYLGSVIPVSDHSFAALNSAVFTDGSFIYIPEGVRCPVELSTYFRINAMNTGQFERTLIIADKDSYVSYLEGCTAPMRDENQLHAANVELVALDNAEIKYSTVQNWYPGDKEGKGGIYNFVTKRGACRGKNSKISWTQVETGSAITWKYPSCILQGDNSKGEFYSVAITNNMQQADTGTKMIHIGKNTSSKIISKGISAGKANNTYRGLVNILSKAKNARNFTQCDSLLIGNQCGAHTVPYIESSNSDSMVEHEATTSKINEDQLFYCQQRGLNSEDAVGLIVNGFCKEVLQHLPMEFAVEAQKLVAISLEGSVG
;
A
#
# COMPACT_ATOMS: atom_id res chain seq x y z
N MET A 1 -2.32 -7.12 -42.36
CA MET A 1 -2.27 -8.50 -41.85
C MET A 1 -3.44 -8.65 -40.90
N ALA A 2 -4.39 -9.54 -41.21
CA ALA A 2 -5.56 -9.78 -40.38
C ALA A 2 -5.13 -10.40 -39.06
N ALA A 3 -5.56 -9.86 -37.91
CA ALA A 3 -5.40 -10.48 -36.62
C ALA A 3 -6.07 -11.87 -36.64
N THR A 4 -5.37 -12.89 -36.22
CA THR A 4 -5.93 -14.24 -36.20
C THR A 4 -7.12 -14.33 -35.26
N GLU A 5 -8.13 -15.16 -35.57
CA GLU A 5 -9.31 -15.39 -34.69
C GLU A 5 -8.91 -15.74 -33.25
N GLN A 6 -7.76 -16.32 -33.07
CA GLN A 6 -7.17 -16.60 -31.74
C GLN A 6 -6.77 -15.33 -30.99
N THR A 7 -6.24 -14.34 -31.67
CA THR A 7 -5.89 -13.02 -31.08
C THR A 7 -7.16 -12.25 -30.72
N ILE A 8 -8.20 -12.30 -31.56
CA ILE A 8 -9.50 -11.69 -31.30
C ILE A 8 -10.22 -12.40 -30.15
N LYS A 9 -10.14 -13.73 -30.05
CA LYS A 9 -10.67 -14.47 -28.90
C LYS A 9 -9.91 -14.17 -27.61
N GLN A 10 -8.60 -14.02 -27.66
CA GLN A 10 -7.79 -13.60 -26.49
C GLN A 10 -8.10 -12.17 -26.05
N VAL A 11 -8.30 -11.25 -26.99
CA VAL A 11 -8.72 -9.86 -26.69
C VAL A 11 -10.14 -9.83 -26.13
N ASN A 12 -11.07 -10.61 -26.67
CA ASN A 12 -12.46 -10.69 -26.18
C ASN A 12 -12.61 -11.42 -24.83
N THR A 13 -11.70 -12.36 -24.49
CA THR A 13 -11.63 -12.96 -23.15
C THR A 13 -10.98 -12.02 -22.12
N LEU A 14 -10.26 -11.01 -22.58
CA LEU A 14 -9.75 -9.94 -21.71
C LEU A 14 -10.80 -8.85 -21.44
N GLY A 15 -11.88 -8.80 -22.21
CA GLY A 15 -12.98 -7.82 -22.12
C GLY A 15 -14.21 -8.28 -21.34
N SER A 16 -14.28 -9.50 -20.80
CA SER A 16 -15.33 -9.92 -19.87
C SER A 16 -14.82 -9.69 -18.43
N SER A 17 -15.22 -8.57 -17.87
CA SER A 17 -14.71 -8.04 -16.62
C SER A 17 -15.35 -8.66 -15.38
N ASP A 18 -15.12 -9.90 -15.14
CA ASP A 18 -15.17 -10.39 -13.77
C ASP A 18 -13.84 -10.01 -13.09
N TYR A 19 -13.91 -9.38 -11.91
CA TYR A 19 -12.74 -9.02 -11.11
C TYR A 19 -11.81 -10.23 -10.99
N LYS A 20 -10.72 -10.23 -11.76
CA LYS A 20 -9.78 -11.35 -11.93
C LYS A 20 -9.28 -11.93 -10.62
N TYR A 21 -9.17 -11.09 -9.59
CA TYR A 21 -8.66 -11.46 -8.26
C TYR A 21 -9.78 -11.82 -7.27
N GLY A 22 -11.04 -11.84 -7.71
CA GLY A 22 -12.22 -12.09 -6.88
C GLY A 22 -12.44 -13.53 -6.42
N PHE A 23 -11.62 -14.48 -6.86
CA PHE A 23 -11.71 -15.88 -6.45
C PHE A 23 -11.26 -16.06 -5.00
N SER A 24 -11.83 -17.05 -4.28
CA SER A 24 -11.37 -17.51 -2.97
C SER A 24 -10.69 -18.86 -3.10
N THR A 25 -9.72 -19.12 -2.21
CA THR A 25 -9.05 -20.42 -2.11
C THR A 25 -9.69 -21.20 -0.98
N GLU A 26 -10.17 -22.40 -1.25
CA GLU A 26 -10.75 -23.28 -0.24
C GLU A 26 -9.61 -23.96 0.54
N VAL A 27 -9.38 -23.54 1.76
CA VAL A 27 -8.41 -24.15 2.68
C VAL A 27 -9.02 -24.24 4.08
N ASP A 28 -8.72 -25.32 4.78
CA ASP A 28 -9.05 -25.46 6.19
C ASP A 28 -8.23 -24.48 7.03
N GLU A 29 -8.88 -23.69 7.88
CA GLU A 29 -8.26 -22.64 8.67
C GLU A 29 -8.36 -22.87 10.18
N ILE A 30 -7.38 -22.32 10.90
CA ILE A 30 -7.40 -22.18 12.35
C ILE A 30 -7.68 -20.73 12.67
N ARG A 31 -8.76 -20.46 13.40
CA ARG A 31 -9.15 -19.12 13.84
C ARG A 31 -9.46 -19.12 15.34
N PRO A 32 -9.06 -18.08 16.10
CA PRO A 32 -9.60 -17.85 17.44
C PRO A 32 -11.05 -17.41 17.36
N PRO A 33 -11.76 -17.27 18.48
CA PRO A 33 -13.04 -16.59 18.52
C PRO A 33 -12.97 -15.17 17.95
N LYS A 34 -14.11 -14.65 17.48
CA LYS A 34 -14.22 -13.23 17.06
C LYS A 34 -14.05 -12.31 18.27
N GLY A 35 -13.67 -11.07 17.99
CA GLY A 35 -13.62 -9.99 18.94
C GLY A 35 -12.21 -9.52 19.30
N LEU A 36 -12.14 -8.25 19.70
CA LEU A 36 -10.90 -7.58 20.08
C LEU A 36 -10.81 -7.48 21.61
N ASN A 37 -9.92 -8.26 22.20
CA ASN A 37 -9.66 -8.27 23.64
C ASN A 37 -8.22 -8.75 23.94
N GLU A 38 -7.82 -8.70 25.21
CA GLU A 38 -6.46 -9.11 25.63
C GLU A 38 -6.18 -10.60 25.37
N GLU A 39 -7.19 -11.48 25.44
CA GLU A 39 -7.01 -12.92 25.21
C GLU A 39 -6.65 -13.22 23.75
N ILE A 40 -7.31 -12.53 22.81
CA ILE A 40 -6.99 -12.62 21.39
C ILE A 40 -5.57 -12.11 21.10
N ILE A 41 -5.14 -11.03 21.75
CA ILE A 41 -3.79 -10.50 21.60
C ILE A 41 -2.74 -11.50 22.14
N LYS A 42 -2.98 -12.09 23.31
CA LYS A 42 -2.15 -13.17 23.87
C LYS A 42 -2.13 -14.40 22.97
N PHE A 43 -3.27 -14.74 22.38
CA PHE A 43 -3.35 -15.84 21.42
C PHE A 43 -2.48 -15.57 20.17
N ILE A 44 -2.59 -14.38 19.56
CA ILE A 44 -1.76 -13.99 18.39
C ILE A 44 -0.27 -14.09 18.75
N SER A 45 0.13 -13.53 19.89
CA SER A 45 1.52 -13.57 20.35
C SER A 45 2.04 -15.00 20.56
N ALA A 46 1.20 -15.86 21.17
CA ALA A 46 1.53 -17.27 21.37
C ALA A 46 1.64 -18.05 20.05
N GLN A 47 0.74 -17.81 19.07
CA GLN A 47 0.81 -18.45 17.76
C GLN A 47 2.07 -18.05 16.97
N LYS A 48 2.56 -16.83 17.19
CA LYS A 48 3.79 -16.31 16.58
C LYS A 48 5.04 -16.68 17.39
N ASP A 49 4.89 -17.30 18.57
CA ASP A 49 5.99 -17.62 19.49
C ASP A 49 6.86 -16.37 19.76
N GLU A 50 6.19 -15.28 20.12
CA GLU A 50 6.82 -13.98 20.36
C GLU A 50 7.46 -13.91 21.74
N PRO A 51 8.58 -13.17 21.90
CA PRO A 51 9.16 -12.92 23.22
C PRO A 51 8.26 -11.99 24.05
N GLU A 52 8.38 -12.08 25.37
CA GLU A 52 7.54 -11.36 26.33
C GLU A 52 7.45 -9.84 26.07
N TRP A 53 8.57 -9.20 25.73
CA TRP A 53 8.60 -7.76 25.42
C TRP A 53 7.66 -7.37 24.26
N MET A 54 7.46 -8.30 23.30
CA MET A 54 6.57 -8.05 22.16
C MET A 54 5.10 -8.14 22.58
N LEU A 55 4.77 -9.11 23.42
CA LEU A 55 3.45 -9.21 24.02
C LEU A 55 3.11 -7.97 24.86
N GLU A 56 4.04 -7.52 25.70
CA GLU A 56 3.86 -6.28 26.49
C GLU A 56 3.61 -5.07 25.60
N TRP A 57 4.35 -4.95 24.50
CA TRP A 57 4.19 -3.88 23.52
C TRP A 57 2.79 -3.90 22.88
N ARG A 58 2.28 -5.08 22.49
CA ARG A 58 0.93 -5.28 21.95
C ARG A 58 -0.16 -4.90 22.96
N LEU A 59 -0.04 -5.37 24.18
CA LEU A 59 -1.00 -5.07 25.22
C LEU A 59 -1.03 -3.58 25.59
N ASN A 60 0.13 -2.91 25.57
CA ASN A 60 0.18 -1.46 25.70
C ASN A 60 -0.52 -0.75 24.53
N ALA A 61 -0.30 -1.20 23.30
CA ALA A 61 -0.97 -0.65 22.12
C ALA A 61 -2.50 -0.80 22.22
N PHE A 62 -2.99 -1.93 22.71
CA PHE A 62 -4.41 -2.16 22.94
C PHE A 62 -5.00 -1.20 23.99
N LYS A 63 -4.27 -0.97 25.09
CA LYS A 63 -4.70 0.01 26.10
C LYS A 63 -4.77 1.42 25.53
N VAL A 64 -3.84 1.78 24.62
CA VAL A 64 -3.84 3.07 23.91
C VAL A 64 -5.01 3.13 22.95
N PHE A 65 -5.25 2.09 22.15
CA PHE A 65 -6.39 2.01 21.22
C PHE A 65 -7.72 2.30 21.90
N ASN A 66 -7.96 1.70 23.07
CA ASN A 66 -9.19 1.90 23.83
C ASN A 66 -9.40 3.33 24.36
N LYS A 67 -8.35 4.16 24.37
CA LYS A 67 -8.39 5.56 24.83
C LYS A 67 -8.44 6.58 23.70
N LEU A 68 -7.96 6.21 22.51
CA LEU A 68 -7.87 7.13 21.40
C LEU A 68 -9.22 7.30 20.69
N PRO A 69 -9.61 8.54 20.36
CA PRO A 69 -10.78 8.77 19.53
C PRO A 69 -10.52 8.29 18.09
N LYS A 70 -11.59 7.91 17.39
CA LYS A 70 -11.51 7.66 15.94
C LYS A 70 -11.20 8.96 15.21
N PRO A 71 -10.32 8.97 14.20
CA PRO A 71 -10.07 10.15 13.37
C PRO A 71 -11.35 10.60 12.65
N GLN A 72 -11.71 11.88 12.75
CA GLN A 72 -12.94 12.44 12.16
C GLN A 72 -12.65 13.51 11.09
N TRP A 73 -11.39 13.81 10.83
CA TRP A 73 -10.99 14.91 9.95
C TRP A 73 -10.98 14.53 8.46
N ALA A 74 -10.98 13.25 8.13
CA ALA A 74 -11.05 12.79 6.74
C ALA A 74 -12.45 13.02 6.15
N LYS A 75 -12.51 13.36 4.87
CA LYS A 75 -13.78 13.51 4.13
C LYS A 75 -14.29 12.14 3.67
N LEU A 76 -14.57 11.29 4.62
CA LEU A 76 -15.05 9.93 4.43
C LEU A 76 -16.26 9.70 5.32
N ASN A 77 -17.28 9.02 4.78
CA ASN A 77 -18.38 8.51 5.57
C ASN A 77 -18.03 7.08 6.01
N ILE A 78 -17.28 6.97 7.13
CA ILE A 78 -16.85 5.68 7.67
C ILE A 78 -17.98 5.15 8.56
N PRO A 79 -18.60 4.00 8.22
CA PRO A 79 -19.62 3.38 9.06
C PRO A 79 -19.05 3.02 10.44
N GLU A 80 -19.94 2.74 11.38
CA GLU A 80 -19.52 2.18 12.65
C GLU A 80 -18.91 0.79 12.42
N ILE A 81 -17.68 0.61 12.88
CA ILE A 81 -16.95 -0.66 12.75
C ILE A 81 -17.17 -1.43 14.05
N ASP A 82 -17.79 -2.60 13.96
CA ASP A 82 -17.90 -3.53 15.06
C ASP A 82 -16.60 -4.35 15.18
N TYR A 83 -15.73 -3.92 16.08
CA TYR A 83 -14.48 -4.63 16.37
C TYR A 83 -14.69 -5.98 17.07
N GLN A 84 -15.92 -6.30 17.51
CA GLN A 84 -16.22 -7.58 18.12
C GLN A 84 -16.72 -8.61 17.10
N ASP A 85 -17.14 -8.18 15.91
CA ASP A 85 -17.54 -9.06 14.81
C ASP A 85 -16.44 -9.26 13.75
N CYS A 86 -15.19 -9.37 14.17
CA CYS A 86 -14.04 -9.55 13.30
C CYS A 86 -13.08 -10.62 13.85
N TYR A 87 -12.51 -11.44 12.96
CA TYR A 87 -11.39 -12.31 13.29
C TYR A 87 -10.07 -11.55 13.09
N TYR A 88 -9.20 -11.61 14.09
CA TYR A 88 -7.90 -10.91 14.08
C TYR A 88 -6.73 -11.81 13.71
N TYR A 89 -6.99 -13.09 13.48
CA TYR A 89 -5.99 -14.06 13.06
C TYR A 89 -6.65 -15.20 12.27
N SER A 90 -6.02 -15.60 11.19
CA SER A 90 -6.37 -16.80 10.43
C SER A 90 -5.12 -17.41 9.83
N ILE A 91 -4.99 -18.73 9.91
CA ILE A 91 -3.91 -19.49 9.29
C ILE A 91 -4.46 -20.77 8.67
N PRO A 92 -4.11 -21.10 7.42
CA PRO A 92 -4.36 -22.42 6.87
C PRO A 92 -3.77 -23.51 7.76
N LYS A 93 -4.51 -24.60 8.01
CA LYS A 93 -4.03 -25.72 8.85
C LYS A 93 -2.74 -26.33 8.29
N SER A 94 -2.60 -26.37 6.97
CA SER A 94 -1.41 -26.84 6.27
C SER A 94 -0.14 -26.02 6.53
N LEU A 95 -0.28 -24.78 7.02
CA LEU A 95 0.85 -23.89 7.36
C LEU A 95 1.17 -23.84 8.86
N LYS A 96 0.46 -24.62 9.68
CA LYS A 96 0.70 -24.67 11.14
C LYS A 96 2.13 -25.10 11.46
N ASP A 97 2.62 -26.10 10.76
CA ASP A 97 4.01 -26.54 10.79
C ASP A 97 4.73 -25.85 9.63
N LYS A 98 5.29 -24.67 9.87
CA LYS A 98 5.90 -23.81 8.84
C LYS A 98 6.66 -24.63 7.80
N PRO A 99 6.26 -24.61 6.52
CA PRO A 99 6.95 -25.35 5.47
C PRO A 99 8.40 -24.86 5.36
N LYS A 100 9.33 -25.80 5.26
CA LYS A 100 10.77 -25.50 5.15
C LYS A 100 11.18 -25.19 3.71
N SER A 101 10.33 -25.56 2.74
CA SER A 101 10.57 -25.33 1.32
C SER A 101 9.25 -25.06 0.58
N LEU A 102 9.35 -24.47 -0.62
CA LEU A 102 8.20 -24.27 -1.52
C LEU A 102 7.52 -25.58 -1.95
N ASP A 103 8.26 -26.70 -1.95
CA ASP A 103 7.73 -28.01 -2.35
C ASP A 103 6.84 -28.62 -1.24
N GLU A 104 6.93 -28.12 -0.02
CA GLU A 104 6.09 -28.51 1.11
C GLU A 104 4.81 -27.66 1.24
N LEU A 105 4.67 -26.61 0.40
CA LEU A 105 3.47 -25.77 0.40
C LEU A 105 2.25 -26.52 -0.14
N ASP A 106 1.09 -26.18 0.44
CA ASP A 106 -0.19 -26.64 -0.05
C ASP A 106 -0.36 -26.29 -1.54
N PRO A 107 -0.64 -27.28 -2.42
CA PRO A 107 -0.80 -27.05 -3.86
C PRO A 107 -1.87 -25.99 -4.21
N GLU A 108 -2.91 -25.83 -3.39
CA GLU A 108 -3.96 -24.83 -3.63
C GLU A 108 -3.45 -23.40 -3.35
N ILE A 109 -2.56 -23.23 -2.36
CA ILE A 109 -1.90 -21.96 -2.11
C ILE A 109 -0.94 -21.63 -3.25
N LEU A 110 -0.15 -22.58 -3.73
CA LEU A 110 0.73 -22.39 -4.90
C LEU A 110 -0.07 -21.98 -6.14
N LYS A 111 -1.17 -22.68 -6.43
CA LYS A 111 -2.07 -22.34 -7.54
C LYS A 111 -2.67 -20.93 -7.39
N THR A 112 -2.96 -20.50 -6.16
CA THR A 112 -3.46 -19.15 -5.89
C THR A 112 -2.47 -18.09 -6.37
N TYR A 113 -1.21 -18.20 -5.98
CA TYR A 113 -0.18 -17.25 -6.41
C TYR A 113 0.11 -17.34 -7.91
N GLU A 114 0.07 -18.55 -8.51
CA GLU A 114 0.17 -18.71 -9.96
C GLU A 114 -0.98 -18.01 -10.72
N LYS A 115 -2.23 -18.12 -10.22
CA LYS A 115 -3.39 -17.40 -10.79
C LYS A 115 -3.27 -15.89 -10.64
N LEU A 116 -2.65 -15.42 -9.56
CA LEU A 116 -2.35 -14.00 -9.34
C LEU A 116 -1.22 -13.49 -10.24
N GLY A 117 -0.51 -14.39 -10.93
CA GLY A 117 0.64 -14.05 -11.77
C GLY A 117 1.92 -13.81 -10.97
N ILE A 118 1.98 -14.31 -9.74
CA ILE A 118 3.11 -14.17 -8.82
C ILE A 118 3.89 -15.49 -8.78
N PRO A 119 5.01 -15.60 -9.50
CA PRO A 119 5.79 -16.83 -9.51
C PRO A 119 6.58 -16.95 -8.20
N LEU A 120 6.27 -17.95 -7.38
CA LEU A 120 7.04 -18.23 -6.15
C LEU A 120 8.32 -19.04 -6.42
N LYS A 121 8.45 -19.69 -7.59
CA LYS A 121 9.65 -20.44 -7.97
C LYS A 121 10.66 -19.53 -8.66
N GLU A 122 11.85 -19.39 -8.10
CA GLU A 122 12.93 -18.53 -8.63
C GLU A 122 13.24 -18.80 -10.13
N GLN A 123 13.09 -20.06 -10.59
CA GLN A 123 13.30 -20.45 -11.99
C GLN A 123 12.30 -19.83 -12.99
N LYS A 124 11.14 -19.34 -12.50
CA LYS A 124 10.12 -18.65 -13.30
C LYS A 124 10.22 -17.14 -13.23
N MET A 125 11.16 -16.59 -12.44
CA MET A 125 11.32 -15.16 -12.25
C MET A 125 12.23 -14.58 -13.33
N LEU A 126 11.66 -13.80 -14.22
CA LEU A 126 12.33 -13.24 -15.39
C LEU A 126 13.24 -12.04 -15.09
N SER A 127 13.25 -11.47 -13.87
CA SER A 127 13.76 -10.11 -13.69
C SER A 127 14.52 -9.79 -12.41
N GLY A 128 15.00 -10.79 -11.66
CA GLY A 128 15.80 -10.47 -10.46
C GLY A 128 14.99 -9.74 -9.37
N ILE A 129 13.73 -10.13 -9.16
CA ILE A 129 12.88 -9.64 -8.07
C ILE A 129 12.86 -10.69 -6.96
N ALA A 130 13.18 -10.29 -5.72
CA ALA A 130 13.00 -11.13 -4.55
C ALA A 130 11.57 -10.92 -4.00
N VAL A 131 10.83 -12.01 -3.83
CA VAL A 131 9.42 -11.99 -3.42
C VAL A 131 9.25 -12.64 -2.06
N ASP A 132 8.50 -11.99 -1.17
CA ASP A 132 7.86 -12.57 0.01
C ASP A 132 6.35 -12.67 -0.24
N ALA A 133 5.75 -13.80 0.07
CA ALA A 133 4.33 -14.03 -0.14
C ALA A 133 3.63 -14.22 1.21
N VAL A 134 2.60 -13.43 1.48
CA VAL A 134 1.81 -13.47 2.72
C VAL A 134 0.38 -13.88 2.41
N PHE A 135 -0.08 -14.95 3.03
CA PHE A 135 -1.44 -15.46 2.91
C PHE A 135 -2.15 -15.33 4.25
N ASP A 136 -3.20 -14.51 4.31
CA ASP A 136 -3.88 -14.11 5.54
C ASP A 136 -2.89 -13.61 6.62
N SER A 137 -2.66 -14.38 7.67
CA SER A 137 -1.86 -13.95 8.83
C SER A 137 -0.41 -14.46 8.82
N VAL A 138 0.08 -15.09 7.74
CA VAL A 138 1.36 -15.78 7.73
C VAL A 138 2.14 -15.61 6.43
N SER A 139 3.44 -15.29 6.53
CA SER A 139 4.37 -15.41 5.41
C SER A 139 4.56 -16.88 5.03
N VAL A 140 4.36 -17.20 3.75
CA VAL A 140 4.40 -18.58 3.24
C VAL A 140 5.69 -18.89 2.49
N ALA A 141 6.36 -17.89 1.92
CA ALA A 141 7.59 -18.10 1.17
C ALA A 141 8.38 -16.79 0.97
N THR A 142 9.69 -16.84 1.11
CA THR A 142 10.62 -15.76 0.76
C THR A 142 11.68 -16.30 -0.21
N THR A 143 11.82 -15.67 -1.38
CA THR A 143 12.78 -16.06 -2.42
C THR A 143 14.12 -15.30 -2.27
N TYR A 144 15.19 -15.78 -2.91
CA TYR A 144 16.52 -15.15 -2.91
C TYR A 144 17.16 -14.95 -1.51
N LYS A 145 16.62 -15.57 -0.47
CA LYS A 145 17.05 -15.39 0.92
C LYS A 145 18.57 -15.57 1.10
N LYS A 146 19.16 -16.58 0.46
CA LYS A 146 20.61 -16.85 0.55
C LYS A 146 21.43 -15.74 -0.13
N GLN A 147 21.11 -15.37 -1.35
CA GLN A 147 21.83 -14.33 -2.10
C GLN A 147 21.80 -12.97 -1.37
N LEU A 148 20.66 -12.60 -0.79
CA LEU A 148 20.53 -11.38 0.00
C LEU A 148 21.34 -11.47 1.31
N SER A 149 21.29 -12.62 1.98
CA SER A 149 22.06 -12.88 3.21
C SER A 149 23.57 -12.81 3.00
N ASP A 150 24.07 -13.28 1.84
CA ASP A 150 25.50 -13.19 1.49
C ASP A 150 25.99 -11.73 1.38
N LEU A 151 25.08 -10.79 1.13
CA LEU A 151 25.34 -9.34 1.15
C LEU A 151 25.06 -8.70 2.53
N GLY A 152 24.66 -9.48 3.52
CA GLY A 152 24.23 -9.00 4.83
C GLY A 152 22.85 -8.34 4.83
N ILE A 153 22.10 -8.41 3.74
CA ILE A 153 20.73 -7.90 3.65
C ILE A 153 19.80 -8.85 4.39
N VAL A 154 18.98 -8.30 5.26
CA VAL A 154 17.89 -9.03 5.91
C VAL A 154 16.59 -8.73 5.15
N PHE A 155 15.96 -9.76 4.63
CA PHE A 155 14.60 -9.70 4.06
C PHE A 155 13.82 -10.92 4.55
N CYS A 156 12.92 -10.69 5.47
CA CYS A 156 12.13 -11.74 6.10
C CYS A 156 10.80 -11.18 6.62
N SER A 157 9.93 -12.06 7.12
CA SER A 157 8.72 -11.60 7.81
C SER A 157 9.06 -10.87 9.11
N ILE A 158 8.21 -9.91 9.52
CA ILE A 158 8.36 -9.23 10.81
C ILE A 158 8.32 -10.21 11.98
N SER A 159 7.52 -11.28 11.87
CA SER A 159 7.44 -12.34 12.89
C SER A 159 8.76 -13.11 13.04
N GLU A 160 9.51 -13.31 11.96
CA GLU A 160 10.85 -13.90 12.00
C GLU A 160 11.84 -12.89 12.61
N ALA A 161 11.78 -11.62 12.18
CA ALA A 161 12.70 -10.58 12.64
C ALA A 161 12.62 -10.31 14.15
N VAL A 162 11.43 -10.35 14.73
CA VAL A 162 11.20 -10.20 16.19
C VAL A 162 12.05 -11.20 16.99
N LYS A 163 12.30 -12.40 16.44
CA LYS A 163 13.09 -13.46 17.07
C LYS A 163 14.57 -13.43 16.71
N THR A 164 14.87 -13.20 15.43
CA THR A 164 16.22 -13.32 14.88
C THR A 164 17.02 -12.02 14.94
N HIS A 165 16.34 -10.87 14.94
CA HIS A 165 16.94 -9.53 14.95
C HIS A 165 16.29 -8.62 16.01
N PRO A 166 16.11 -9.07 17.26
CA PRO A 166 15.35 -8.34 18.29
C PRO A 166 15.90 -6.94 18.58
N GLU A 167 17.21 -6.75 18.49
CA GLU A 167 17.82 -5.45 18.76
C GLU A 167 17.44 -4.39 17.71
N LEU A 168 17.40 -4.76 16.43
CA LEU A 168 16.94 -3.87 15.36
C LEU A 168 15.46 -3.59 15.50
N VAL A 169 14.66 -4.61 15.76
CA VAL A 169 13.21 -4.43 15.92
C VAL A 169 12.90 -3.54 17.11
N LYS A 170 13.48 -3.79 18.28
CA LYS A 170 13.29 -2.95 19.48
C LYS A 170 13.71 -1.49 19.26
N LYS A 171 14.79 -1.27 18.50
CA LYS A 171 15.30 0.08 18.21
C LYS A 171 14.40 0.89 17.28
N TYR A 172 13.78 0.23 16.28
CA TYR A 172 13.14 0.94 15.18
C TYR A 172 11.62 0.78 15.14
N LEU A 173 11.03 -0.33 15.62
CA LEU A 173 9.60 -0.55 15.63
C LEU A 173 8.89 0.51 16.49
N GLY A 174 7.91 1.18 15.92
CA GLY A 174 7.19 2.26 16.60
C GLY A 174 7.98 3.56 16.73
N SER A 175 9.17 3.65 16.14
CA SER A 175 10.03 4.85 16.23
C SER A 175 9.64 5.94 15.23
N VAL A 176 8.83 5.60 14.23
CA VAL A 176 8.29 6.54 13.22
C VAL A 176 6.78 6.60 13.30
N ILE A 177 6.12 5.48 13.60
CA ILE A 177 4.69 5.39 13.92
C ILE A 177 4.54 4.97 15.39
N PRO A 178 4.50 5.91 16.33
CA PRO A 178 4.25 5.57 17.73
C PRO A 178 2.84 4.99 17.88
N VAL A 179 2.64 4.12 18.87
CA VAL A 179 1.34 3.50 19.14
C VAL A 179 0.23 4.53 19.41
N SER A 180 0.58 5.74 19.77
CA SER A 180 -0.32 6.86 20.04
C SER A 180 -0.60 7.78 18.85
N ASP A 181 -0.13 7.42 17.62
CA ASP A 181 -0.32 8.29 16.44
C ASP A 181 -1.82 8.53 16.15
N HIS A 182 -2.61 7.48 16.08
CA HIS A 182 -4.07 7.49 16.03
C HIS A 182 -4.64 6.08 16.25
N SER A 183 -5.98 5.96 16.36
CA SER A 183 -6.62 4.68 16.72
C SER A 183 -6.31 3.52 15.77
N PHE A 184 -6.26 3.73 14.43
CA PHE A 184 -5.92 2.65 13.48
C PHE A 184 -4.46 2.21 13.59
N ALA A 185 -3.53 3.13 13.90
CA ALA A 185 -2.13 2.79 14.16
C ALA A 185 -1.97 1.99 15.46
N ALA A 186 -2.73 2.35 16.50
CA ALA A 186 -2.79 1.61 17.76
C ALA A 186 -3.40 0.23 17.57
N LEU A 187 -4.51 0.12 16.82
CA LEU A 187 -5.15 -1.16 16.47
C LEU A 187 -4.16 -2.09 15.75
N ASN A 188 -3.54 -1.61 14.66
CA ASN A 188 -2.53 -2.40 13.97
C ASN A 188 -1.42 -2.84 14.93
N SER A 189 -0.93 -1.93 15.76
CA SER A 189 0.14 -2.23 16.73
C SER A 189 -0.25 -3.34 17.71
N ALA A 190 -1.52 -3.42 18.11
CA ALA A 190 -2.01 -4.47 19.01
C ALA A 190 -2.14 -5.84 18.32
N VAL A 191 -2.60 -5.87 17.07
CA VAL A 191 -3.06 -7.11 16.43
C VAL A 191 -2.36 -7.45 15.11
N PHE A 192 -1.31 -6.75 14.69
CA PHE A 192 -0.64 -7.10 13.43
C PHE A 192 -0.19 -8.56 13.44
N THR A 193 -0.35 -9.21 12.30
CA THR A 193 -0.13 -10.65 12.19
C THR A 193 1.14 -10.97 11.45
N ASP A 194 1.42 -10.29 10.36
CA ASP A 194 2.70 -10.38 9.65
C ASP A 194 2.98 -9.10 8.86
N GLY A 195 4.02 -9.13 8.05
CA GLY A 195 4.50 -8.04 7.22
C GLY A 195 5.99 -8.19 6.97
N SER A 196 6.60 -7.20 6.36
CA SER A 196 7.99 -7.30 5.93
C SER A 196 8.94 -6.60 6.90
N PHE A 197 10.05 -7.26 7.18
CA PHE A 197 11.22 -6.66 7.82
C PHE A 197 12.38 -6.64 6.84
N ILE A 198 12.95 -5.45 6.62
CA ILE A 198 14.06 -5.24 5.70
C ILE A 198 15.13 -4.40 6.40
N TYR A 199 16.37 -4.90 6.40
CA TYR A 199 17.54 -4.15 6.81
C TYR A 199 18.60 -4.22 5.71
N ILE A 200 19.03 -3.05 5.24
CA ILE A 200 20.13 -2.93 4.28
C ILE A 200 21.34 -2.40 5.03
N PRO A 201 22.44 -3.14 5.08
CA PRO A 201 23.66 -2.74 5.77
C PRO A 201 24.33 -1.51 5.15
N GLU A 202 25.20 -0.87 5.94
CA GLU A 202 26.01 0.29 5.49
C GLU A 202 26.79 -0.03 4.20
N GLY A 203 26.72 0.88 3.23
CA GLY A 203 27.40 0.79 1.94
C GLY A 203 26.79 -0.19 0.93
N VAL A 204 25.74 -0.90 1.28
CA VAL A 204 25.13 -1.91 0.41
C VAL A 204 24.00 -1.30 -0.43
N ARG A 205 24.09 -1.49 -1.72
CA ARG A 205 23.00 -1.23 -2.66
C ARG A 205 22.31 -2.55 -3.00
N CYS A 206 21.03 -2.69 -2.62
CA CYS A 206 20.30 -3.92 -2.92
C CYS A 206 20.26 -4.15 -4.44
N PRO A 207 20.77 -5.29 -4.93
CA PRO A 207 20.94 -5.52 -6.38
C PRO A 207 19.64 -5.90 -7.09
N VAL A 208 18.60 -6.25 -6.34
CA VAL A 208 17.31 -6.71 -6.86
C VAL A 208 16.17 -5.89 -6.27
N GLU A 209 15.05 -5.84 -6.96
CA GLU A 209 13.80 -5.32 -6.41
C GLU A 209 13.30 -6.28 -5.33
N LEU A 210 12.96 -5.76 -4.15
CA LEU A 210 12.28 -6.54 -3.11
C LEU A 210 10.78 -6.36 -3.25
N SER A 211 10.01 -7.41 -3.07
CA SER A 211 8.56 -7.33 -3.22
C SER A 211 7.85 -8.21 -2.21
N THR A 212 6.72 -7.72 -1.69
CA THR A 212 5.82 -8.53 -0.86
C THR A 212 4.41 -8.47 -1.42
N TYR A 213 3.78 -9.64 -1.52
CA TYR A 213 2.40 -9.76 -1.94
C TYR A 213 1.53 -10.27 -0.79
N PHE A 214 0.52 -9.46 -0.46
CA PHE A 214 -0.48 -9.78 0.56
C PHE A 214 -1.78 -10.25 -0.09
N ARG A 215 -2.26 -11.41 0.32
CA ARG A 215 -3.54 -11.97 -0.10
C ARG A 215 -4.42 -12.17 1.12
N ILE A 216 -5.49 -11.39 1.24
CA ILE A 216 -6.59 -11.71 2.16
C ILE A 216 -7.41 -12.83 1.51
N ASN A 217 -7.66 -13.92 2.20
CA ASN A 217 -8.48 -15.01 1.71
C ASN A 217 -9.63 -15.37 2.65
N ALA A 218 -9.38 -15.32 3.94
CA ALA A 218 -10.32 -15.75 4.97
C ALA A 218 -11.53 -14.81 5.12
N MET A 219 -12.74 -15.38 5.29
CA MET A 219 -13.98 -14.61 5.52
C MET A 219 -13.98 -13.93 6.88
N ASN A 220 -14.57 -12.72 6.98
CA ASN A 220 -14.70 -11.94 8.22
C ASN A 220 -13.38 -11.71 8.96
N THR A 221 -12.25 -11.88 8.28
CA THR A 221 -10.92 -11.70 8.86
C THR A 221 -10.37 -10.33 8.47
N GLY A 222 -9.97 -9.55 9.44
CA GLY A 222 -9.19 -8.34 9.21
C GLY A 222 -7.77 -8.69 8.78
N GLN A 223 -7.17 -7.85 7.94
CA GLN A 223 -5.76 -7.92 7.57
C GLN A 223 -5.00 -6.81 8.27
N PHE A 224 -3.98 -7.18 9.03
CA PHE A 224 -3.21 -6.27 9.87
C PHE A 224 -1.71 -6.45 9.61
N GLU A 225 -1.17 -5.64 8.70
CA GLU A 225 0.19 -5.77 8.22
C GLU A 225 1.11 -4.76 8.91
N ARG A 226 2.34 -5.18 9.21
CA ARG A 226 3.38 -4.31 9.77
C ARG A 226 4.67 -4.44 9.00
N THR A 227 5.05 -3.39 8.27
CA THR A 227 6.30 -3.36 7.50
C THR A 227 7.29 -2.38 8.13
N LEU A 228 8.54 -2.81 8.28
CA LEU A 228 9.64 -2.00 8.78
C LEU A 228 10.85 -2.13 7.85
N ILE A 229 11.26 -1.01 7.25
CA ILE A 229 12.42 -0.95 6.35
C ILE A 229 13.45 0.02 6.91
N ILE A 230 14.67 -0.46 7.07
CA ILE A 230 15.81 0.31 7.58
C ILE A 230 16.91 0.28 6.51
N ALA A 231 17.25 1.43 5.96
CA ALA A 231 18.40 1.62 5.09
C ALA A 231 19.52 2.31 5.89
N ASP A 232 20.59 1.58 6.16
CA ASP A 232 21.75 2.10 6.88
C ASP A 232 22.53 3.06 5.98
N LYS A 233 23.63 3.64 6.47
CA LYS A 233 24.39 4.67 5.77
C LYS A 233 24.85 4.20 4.39
N ASP A 234 24.81 5.11 3.40
CA ASP A 234 25.27 4.87 2.03
C ASP A 234 24.57 3.69 1.33
N SER A 235 23.38 3.29 1.79
CA SER A 235 22.65 2.13 1.29
C SER A 235 21.48 2.51 0.38
N TYR A 236 20.99 1.51 -0.38
CA TYR A 236 19.85 1.69 -1.29
C TYR A 236 18.96 0.46 -1.31
N VAL A 237 17.65 0.69 -1.32
CA VAL A 237 16.65 -0.34 -1.54
C VAL A 237 15.47 0.18 -2.33
N SER A 238 14.97 -0.66 -3.24
CA SER A 238 13.67 -0.50 -3.86
C SER A 238 12.77 -1.65 -3.43
N TYR A 239 11.57 -1.30 -2.95
CA TYR A 239 10.60 -2.25 -2.42
C TYR A 239 9.21 -1.99 -2.98
N LEU A 240 8.53 -3.06 -3.32
CA LEU A 240 7.16 -3.02 -3.82
C LEU A 240 6.22 -3.86 -2.97
N GLU A 241 5.06 -3.31 -2.67
CA GLU A 241 3.96 -3.96 -1.98
C GLU A 241 2.77 -4.14 -2.93
N GLY A 242 2.33 -5.37 -3.10
CA GLY A 242 1.11 -5.72 -3.81
C GLY A 242 0.06 -6.29 -2.87
N CYS A 243 -1.18 -5.84 -2.97
CA CYS A 243 -2.27 -6.30 -2.11
C CYS A 243 -3.51 -6.64 -2.93
N THR A 244 -4.13 -7.79 -2.61
CA THR A 244 -5.38 -8.24 -3.25
C THR A 244 -6.32 -8.91 -2.26
N ALA A 245 -7.62 -8.86 -2.54
CA ALA A 245 -8.65 -9.56 -1.78
C ALA A 245 -9.70 -10.20 -2.71
N PRO A 246 -10.40 -11.29 -2.29
CA PRO A 246 -11.52 -11.85 -3.04
C PRO A 246 -12.76 -10.94 -2.99
N MET A 247 -13.70 -11.15 -3.92
CA MET A 247 -15.02 -10.53 -3.87
C MET A 247 -15.84 -11.14 -2.73
N ARG A 248 -16.44 -10.28 -1.89
CA ARG A 248 -17.31 -10.70 -0.79
C ARG A 248 -18.40 -9.69 -0.54
N ASP A 249 -19.60 -10.16 -0.17
CA ASP A 249 -20.77 -9.32 0.17
C ASP A 249 -20.65 -8.60 1.52
N GLU A 250 -19.60 -8.83 2.23
CA GLU A 250 -19.30 -8.26 3.55
C GLU A 250 -18.12 -7.30 3.50
N ASN A 251 -18.09 -6.34 4.41
CA ASN A 251 -16.97 -5.43 4.53
C ASN A 251 -15.84 -6.09 5.32
N GLN A 252 -14.62 -5.95 4.82
CA GLN A 252 -13.42 -6.44 5.50
C GLN A 252 -12.51 -5.27 5.88
N LEU A 253 -11.97 -5.35 7.09
CA LEU A 253 -11.06 -4.33 7.62
C LEU A 253 -9.62 -4.65 7.23
N HIS A 254 -8.98 -3.72 6.54
CA HIS A 254 -7.54 -3.72 6.33
C HIS A 254 -6.92 -2.54 7.08
N ALA A 255 -6.00 -2.80 7.98
CA ALA A 255 -5.25 -1.75 8.67
C ALA A 255 -3.76 -2.09 8.69
N ALA A 256 -2.96 -1.29 7.97
CA ALA A 256 -1.53 -1.52 7.83
C ALA A 256 -0.71 -0.36 8.37
N ASN A 257 0.45 -0.68 8.95
CA ASN A 257 1.46 0.30 9.35
C ASN A 257 2.78 0.02 8.63
N VAL A 258 3.36 1.05 8.01
CA VAL A 258 4.65 0.97 7.32
C VAL A 258 5.60 2.04 7.86
N GLU A 259 6.74 1.61 8.36
CA GLU A 259 7.78 2.49 8.88
C GLU A 259 9.06 2.38 8.03
N LEU A 260 9.54 3.52 7.53
CA LEU A 260 10.80 3.61 6.79
C LEU A 260 11.79 4.49 7.55
N VAL A 261 13.04 4.02 7.65
CA VAL A 261 14.13 4.77 8.27
C VAL A 261 15.30 4.81 7.30
N ALA A 262 15.67 6.01 6.84
CA ALA A 262 16.84 6.23 6.00
C ALA A 262 17.91 7.01 6.79
N LEU A 263 19.11 6.43 6.91
CA LEU A 263 20.26 7.05 7.55
C LEU A 263 21.09 7.87 6.55
N ASP A 264 22.32 8.27 6.90
CA ASP A 264 23.12 9.18 6.06
C ASP A 264 23.33 8.63 4.64
N ASN A 265 23.04 9.45 3.62
CA ASN A 265 23.12 9.13 2.19
C ASN A 265 22.27 7.90 1.76
N ALA A 266 21.42 7.38 2.62
CA ALA A 266 20.57 6.23 2.29
C ALA A 266 19.37 6.63 1.43
N GLU A 267 18.96 5.73 0.53
CA GLU A 267 17.77 5.93 -0.30
C GLU A 267 16.82 4.73 -0.21
N ILE A 268 15.54 5.01 0.05
CA ILE A 268 14.46 4.04 0.02
C ILE A 268 13.45 4.46 -1.03
N LYS A 269 13.20 3.59 -2.00
CA LYS A 269 12.02 3.67 -2.88
C LYS A 269 10.99 2.68 -2.39
N TYR A 270 9.79 3.14 -2.12
CA TYR A 270 8.67 2.31 -1.70
C TYR A 270 7.51 2.47 -2.66
N SER A 271 7.15 1.42 -3.33
CA SER A 271 6.04 1.39 -4.27
C SER A 271 4.89 0.54 -3.76
N THR A 272 3.64 0.94 -4.03
CA THR A 272 2.45 0.14 -3.71
C THR A 272 1.55 0.07 -4.93
N VAL A 273 1.10 -1.12 -5.26
CA VAL A 273 -0.01 -1.34 -6.20
C VAL A 273 -1.10 -2.10 -5.45
N GLN A 274 -2.19 -1.41 -5.12
CA GLN A 274 -3.31 -1.99 -4.38
C GLN A 274 -4.51 -2.17 -5.30
N ASN A 275 -5.01 -3.39 -5.33
CA ASN A 275 -6.19 -3.78 -6.07
C ASN A 275 -7.14 -4.54 -5.15
N TRP A 276 -7.94 -3.78 -4.42
CA TRP A 276 -8.92 -4.31 -3.49
C TRP A 276 -10.28 -4.52 -4.15
N TYR A 277 -11.14 -5.29 -3.52
CA TYR A 277 -12.53 -5.39 -3.92
C TYR A 277 -13.32 -4.16 -3.43
N PRO A 278 -14.00 -3.44 -4.35
CA PRO A 278 -14.66 -2.16 -4.02
C PRO A 278 -16.05 -2.30 -3.38
N GLY A 279 -16.61 -3.49 -3.31
CA GLY A 279 -18.03 -3.71 -3.11
C GLY A 279 -18.78 -3.81 -4.45
N ASP A 280 -20.08 -4.12 -4.39
CA ASP A 280 -20.94 -4.19 -5.55
C ASP A 280 -21.37 -2.81 -6.07
N LYS A 281 -22.22 -2.77 -7.10
CA LYS A 281 -22.69 -1.50 -7.70
C LYS A 281 -23.57 -0.67 -6.76
N GLU A 282 -24.19 -1.31 -5.79
CA GLU A 282 -24.99 -0.69 -4.74
C GLU A 282 -24.15 -0.22 -3.54
N GLY A 283 -22.84 -0.53 -3.53
CA GLY A 283 -21.90 -0.17 -2.47
C GLY A 283 -21.91 -1.13 -1.29
N LYS A 284 -22.43 -2.35 -1.47
CA LYS A 284 -22.42 -3.40 -0.44
C LYS A 284 -21.11 -4.17 -0.48
N GLY A 285 -20.55 -4.49 0.68
CA GLY A 285 -19.27 -5.21 0.79
C GLY A 285 -18.06 -4.31 0.53
N GLY A 286 -16.94 -4.93 0.24
CA GLY A 286 -15.68 -4.27 -0.10
C GLY A 286 -14.77 -3.97 1.08
N ILE A 287 -13.57 -3.54 0.77
CA ILE A 287 -12.49 -3.36 1.75
C ILE A 287 -12.53 -1.95 2.35
N TYR A 288 -12.44 -1.87 3.68
CA TYR A 288 -12.09 -0.65 4.41
C TYR A 288 -10.58 -0.61 4.61
N ASN A 289 -9.92 0.24 3.85
CA ASN A 289 -8.46 0.29 3.71
C ASN A 289 -7.88 1.47 4.50
N PHE A 290 -7.43 1.20 5.73
CA PHE A 290 -6.84 2.19 6.63
C PHE A 290 -5.34 1.97 6.75
N VAL A 291 -4.55 2.78 6.06
CA VAL A 291 -3.10 2.58 5.96
C VAL A 291 -2.33 3.78 6.49
N THR A 292 -1.41 3.50 7.41
CA THR A 292 -0.49 4.48 7.98
C THR A 292 0.91 4.20 7.49
N LYS A 293 1.48 5.11 6.70
CA LYS A 293 2.86 5.00 6.20
C LYS A 293 3.66 6.22 6.65
N ARG A 294 4.81 6.00 7.28
CA ARG A 294 5.69 7.07 7.76
C ARG A 294 7.13 6.77 7.39
N GLY A 295 7.79 7.75 6.79
CA GLY A 295 9.21 7.69 6.46
C GLY A 295 9.98 8.76 7.22
N ALA A 296 11.07 8.37 7.88
CA ALA A 296 11.99 9.26 8.55
C ALA A 296 13.33 9.31 7.82
N CYS A 297 13.60 10.44 7.16
CA CYS A 297 14.90 10.77 6.59
C CYS A 297 15.80 11.30 7.73
N ARG A 298 16.35 10.38 8.55
CA ARG A 298 17.13 10.73 9.74
C ARG A 298 18.53 11.23 9.41
N GLY A 299 19.09 10.69 8.35
CA GLY A 299 20.46 11.00 7.94
C GLY A 299 20.58 12.19 7.00
N LYS A 300 21.79 12.76 6.88
CA LYS A 300 22.12 13.77 5.88
C LYS A 300 22.02 13.17 4.48
N ASN A 301 21.55 13.97 3.52
CA ASN A 301 21.39 13.57 2.11
C ASN A 301 20.49 12.33 1.93
N SER A 302 19.77 11.87 2.96
CA SER A 302 18.89 10.71 2.83
C SER A 302 17.67 11.03 1.97
N LYS A 303 17.10 9.98 1.35
CA LYS A 303 15.96 10.14 0.46
C LYS A 303 14.93 9.03 0.69
N ILE A 304 13.65 9.41 0.76
CA ILE A 304 12.52 8.49 0.72
C ILE A 304 11.58 8.90 -0.39
N SER A 305 11.24 7.95 -1.26
CA SER A 305 10.32 8.14 -2.36
C SER A 305 9.16 7.15 -2.24
N TRP A 306 7.94 7.67 -2.18
CA TRP A 306 6.71 6.90 -2.18
C TRP A 306 6.08 6.95 -3.57
N THR A 307 5.76 5.79 -4.14
CA THR A 307 4.93 5.69 -5.34
C THR A 307 3.73 4.80 -5.04
N GLN A 308 2.52 5.28 -5.29
CA GLN A 308 1.32 4.49 -5.00
C GLN A 308 0.29 4.54 -6.12
N VAL A 309 -0.31 3.40 -6.39
CA VAL A 309 -1.49 3.24 -7.23
C VAL A 309 -2.57 2.57 -6.39
N GLU A 310 -3.62 3.32 -6.11
CA GLU A 310 -4.74 2.92 -5.27
C GLU A 310 -5.96 2.69 -6.13
N THR A 311 -6.40 1.46 -6.21
CA THR A 311 -7.65 1.08 -6.90
C THR A 311 -8.46 0.14 -6.04
N GLY A 312 -9.75 0.09 -6.30
CA GLY A 312 -10.66 -0.70 -5.47
C GLY A 312 -10.88 -0.04 -4.11
N SER A 313 -11.15 -0.81 -3.09
CA SER A 313 -11.60 -0.43 -1.77
C SER A 313 -12.93 0.35 -1.75
N ALA A 314 -13.83 -0.03 -0.85
CA ALA A 314 -15.04 0.75 -0.61
C ALA A 314 -14.69 2.10 0.04
N ILE A 315 -13.74 2.07 0.98
CA ILE A 315 -13.22 3.25 1.68
C ILE A 315 -11.71 3.18 1.75
N THR A 316 -11.03 4.24 1.29
CA THR A 316 -9.56 4.38 1.40
C THR A 316 -9.20 5.57 2.27
N TRP A 317 -8.41 5.33 3.32
CA TRP A 317 -7.82 6.31 4.21
C TRP A 317 -6.30 6.05 4.28
N LYS A 318 -5.50 6.86 3.56
CA LYS A 318 -4.08 6.57 3.38
C LYS A 318 -3.23 7.81 3.17
N TYR A 319 -2.28 8.05 4.08
CA TYR A 319 -1.42 9.23 4.06
C TYR A 319 0.04 8.86 4.35
N PRO A 320 0.83 8.51 3.34
CA PRO A 320 2.28 8.42 3.48
C PRO A 320 2.88 9.75 3.93
N SER A 321 3.96 9.71 4.69
CA SER A 321 4.65 10.92 5.12
C SER A 321 6.16 10.79 5.03
N CYS A 322 6.86 11.93 4.85
CA CYS A 322 8.29 12.04 5.01
C CYS A 322 8.61 13.07 6.09
N ILE A 323 9.38 12.67 7.09
CA ILE A 323 9.95 13.55 8.11
C ILE A 323 11.41 13.79 7.72
N LEU A 324 11.70 14.98 7.21
CA LEU A 324 13.00 15.36 6.65
C LEU A 324 13.88 15.95 7.77
N GLN A 325 14.50 15.07 8.56
CA GLN A 325 15.30 15.41 9.75
C GLN A 325 16.74 15.76 9.41
N GLY A 326 17.36 14.99 8.53
CA GLY A 326 18.74 15.22 8.11
C GLY A 326 18.87 16.40 7.15
N ASP A 327 19.98 17.14 7.22
CA ASP A 327 20.28 18.19 6.27
C ASP A 327 20.36 17.64 4.84
N ASN A 328 19.89 18.39 3.85
CA ASN A 328 19.80 18.00 2.43
C ASN A 328 18.91 16.77 2.18
N SER A 329 18.12 16.31 3.12
CA SER A 329 17.25 15.16 2.91
C SER A 329 16.09 15.47 1.95
N LYS A 330 15.59 14.44 1.26
CA LYS A 330 14.61 14.56 0.20
C LYS A 330 13.42 13.62 0.44
N GLY A 331 12.21 14.15 0.24
CA GLY A 331 10.97 13.38 0.29
C GLY A 331 10.22 13.48 -1.04
N GLU A 332 9.81 12.36 -1.62
CA GLU A 332 9.03 12.36 -2.85
C GLU A 332 7.75 11.57 -2.65
N PHE A 333 6.67 12.02 -3.29
CA PHE A 333 5.40 11.34 -3.28
C PHE A 333 4.76 11.40 -4.66
N TYR A 334 4.51 10.26 -5.25
CA TYR A 334 3.85 10.07 -6.54
C TYR A 334 2.63 9.18 -6.33
N SER A 335 1.44 9.66 -6.69
CA SER A 335 0.20 8.97 -6.38
C SER A 335 -0.81 8.99 -7.53
N VAL A 336 -1.42 7.85 -7.78
CA VAL A 336 -2.67 7.72 -8.54
C VAL A 336 -3.70 7.13 -7.60
N ALA A 337 -4.84 7.79 -7.45
CA ALA A 337 -5.98 7.26 -6.70
C ALA A 337 -7.23 7.26 -7.60
N ILE A 338 -7.82 6.09 -7.79
CA ILE A 338 -8.98 5.90 -8.66
C ILE A 338 -10.17 5.45 -7.83
N THR A 339 -11.26 6.17 -7.96
CA THR A 339 -12.54 5.83 -7.34
C THR A 339 -13.66 5.77 -8.38
N ASN A 340 -14.52 4.76 -8.28
CA ASN A 340 -15.67 4.56 -9.15
C ASN A 340 -16.88 4.12 -8.34
N ASN A 341 -18.07 4.13 -8.92
CA ASN A 341 -19.33 3.73 -8.28
C ASN A 341 -19.57 4.47 -6.95
N MET A 342 -19.63 3.77 -5.82
CA MET A 342 -19.88 4.32 -4.48
C MET A 342 -18.61 4.50 -3.63
N GLN A 343 -17.43 4.31 -4.21
CA GLN A 343 -16.16 4.35 -3.51
C GLN A 343 -15.84 5.73 -2.94
N GLN A 344 -15.15 5.76 -1.81
CA GLN A 344 -14.66 6.97 -1.18
C GLN A 344 -13.16 6.84 -0.90
N ALA A 345 -12.39 7.85 -1.29
CA ALA A 345 -10.98 7.94 -0.96
C ALA A 345 -10.66 9.31 -0.37
N ASP A 346 -9.98 9.33 0.75
CA ASP A 346 -9.27 10.52 1.26
C ASP A 346 -7.81 10.10 1.43
N THR A 347 -6.99 10.51 0.47
CA THR A 347 -5.58 10.13 0.39
C THR A 347 -4.71 11.36 0.32
N GLY A 348 -3.41 11.18 0.43
CA GLY A 348 -2.49 12.31 0.31
C GLY A 348 -1.17 12.05 1.01
N THR A 349 -0.53 13.13 1.45
CA THR A 349 0.81 13.00 2.04
C THR A 349 1.09 14.09 3.07
N LYS A 350 2.12 13.86 3.88
CA LYS A 350 2.66 14.84 4.81
C LYS A 350 4.16 14.97 4.59
N MET A 351 4.63 16.18 4.31
CA MET A 351 6.06 16.51 4.20
C MET A 351 6.44 17.46 5.32
N ILE A 352 7.26 17.01 6.26
CA ILE A 352 7.67 17.76 7.44
C ILE A 352 9.17 18.05 7.33
N HIS A 353 9.51 19.31 7.12
CA HIS A 353 10.88 19.77 6.97
C HIS A 353 11.45 20.24 8.30
N ILE A 354 12.55 19.59 8.73
CA ILE A 354 13.25 19.88 10.00
C ILE A 354 14.71 20.29 9.74
N GLY A 355 15.42 19.52 8.91
CA GLY A 355 16.80 19.79 8.51
C GLY A 355 16.92 20.94 7.52
N LYS A 356 18.13 21.44 7.31
CA LYS A 356 18.45 22.51 6.36
C LYS A 356 18.53 21.98 4.94
N ASN A 357 18.23 22.84 3.94
CA ASN A 357 18.29 22.51 2.52
C ASN A 357 17.46 21.28 2.13
N THR A 358 16.41 20.99 2.89
CA THR A 358 15.54 19.85 2.60
C THR A 358 14.62 20.13 1.43
N SER A 359 14.26 19.10 0.68
CA SER A 359 13.35 19.28 -0.44
C SER A 359 12.27 18.21 -0.47
N SER A 360 11.07 18.59 -0.89
CA SER A 360 9.98 17.65 -1.12
C SER A 360 9.29 17.90 -2.46
N LYS A 361 8.89 16.80 -3.12
CA LYS A 361 8.12 16.84 -4.36
C LYS A 361 6.87 15.96 -4.21
N ILE A 362 5.72 16.51 -4.57
CA ILE A 362 4.44 15.84 -4.51
C ILE A 362 3.76 15.92 -5.86
N ILE A 363 3.45 14.78 -6.45
CA ILE A 363 2.62 14.65 -7.67
C ILE A 363 1.48 13.70 -7.36
N SER A 364 0.26 14.22 -7.35
CA SER A 364 -0.93 13.43 -7.03
C SER A 364 -1.96 13.55 -8.16
N LYS A 365 -2.40 12.42 -8.69
CA LYS A 365 -3.43 12.32 -9.72
C LYS A 365 -4.64 11.60 -9.14
N GLY A 366 -5.75 12.31 -9.01
CA GLY A 366 -7.02 11.76 -8.53
C GLY A 366 -7.99 11.54 -9.68
N ILE A 367 -8.66 10.38 -9.72
CA ILE A 367 -9.70 10.11 -10.72
C ILE A 367 -10.96 9.69 -9.98
N SER A 368 -12.07 10.32 -10.34
CA SER A 368 -13.36 10.02 -9.75
C SER A 368 -14.41 9.80 -10.83
N ALA A 369 -15.15 8.70 -10.74
CA ALA A 369 -16.17 8.31 -11.69
C ALA A 369 -17.46 7.86 -10.97
N GLY A 370 -18.56 7.73 -11.70
CA GLY A 370 -19.84 7.27 -11.16
C GLY A 370 -20.39 8.21 -10.08
N LYS A 371 -20.56 7.73 -8.86
CA LYS A 371 -20.97 8.48 -7.66
C LYS A 371 -19.85 8.59 -6.62
N ALA A 372 -18.63 8.26 -7.00
CA ALA A 372 -17.48 8.21 -6.11
C ALA A 372 -17.00 9.60 -5.69
N ASN A 373 -16.27 9.63 -4.59
CA ASN A 373 -15.59 10.82 -4.08
C ASN A 373 -14.11 10.54 -3.88
N ASN A 374 -13.26 11.44 -4.40
CA ASN A 374 -11.82 11.36 -4.23
C ASN A 374 -11.32 12.67 -3.61
N THR A 375 -10.64 12.56 -2.49
CA THR A 375 -10.05 13.69 -1.78
C THR A 375 -8.53 13.55 -1.73
N TYR A 376 -7.82 14.54 -2.23
CA TYR A 376 -6.39 14.72 -1.94
C TYR A 376 -6.23 15.63 -0.72
N ARG A 377 -5.43 15.20 0.25
CA ARG A 377 -5.09 16.00 1.42
C ARG A 377 -3.57 16.08 1.58
N GLY A 378 -3.01 17.28 1.47
CA GLY A 378 -1.57 17.51 1.53
C GLY A 378 -1.19 18.39 2.73
N LEU A 379 -0.27 17.91 3.56
CA LEU A 379 0.37 18.70 4.60
C LEU A 379 1.83 18.99 4.19
N VAL A 380 2.20 20.24 4.14
CA VAL A 380 3.60 20.69 4.06
C VAL A 380 3.88 21.57 5.27
N ASN A 381 4.75 21.10 6.15
CA ASN A 381 5.14 21.85 7.35
C ASN A 381 6.65 22.09 7.32
N ILE A 382 7.05 23.37 7.27
CA ILE A 382 8.44 23.79 7.27
C ILE A 382 8.74 24.46 8.61
N LEU A 383 9.50 23.78 9.46
CA LEU A 383 9.83 24.26 10.78
C LEU A 383 10.87 25.39 10.74
N SER A 384 10.95 26.21 11.77
CA SER A 384 11.84 27.37 11.85
C SER A 384 13.32 27.08 11.62
N LYS A 385 13.77 25.85 11.92
CA LYS A 385 15.16 25.41 11.72
C LYS A 385 15.47 24.95 10.28
N ALA A 386 14.43 24.67 9.47
CA ALA A 386 14.56 24.14 8.12
C ALA A 386 14.90 25.25 7.09
N LYS A 387 16.08 25.86 7.22
CA LYS A 387 16.55 26.89 6.29
C LYS A 387 16.68 26.36 4.88
N ASN A 388 16.36 27.20 3.88
CA ASN A 388 16.41 26.89 2.45
C ASN A 388 15.58 25.65 2.07
N ALA A 389 14.53 25.35 2.82
CA ALA A 389 13.63 24.25 2.47
C ALA A 389 12.82 24.58 1.21
N ARG A 390 12.57 23.55 0.38
CA ARG A 390 11.79 23.70 -0.86
C ARG A 390 10.71 22.62 -0.93
N ASN A 391 9.53 23.03 -1.34
CA ASN A 391 8.44 22.12 -1.66
C ASN A 391 7.87 22.46 -3.03
N PHE A 392 7.61 21.43 -3.83
CA PHE A 392 6.77 21.50 -5.03
C PHE A 392 5.62 20.51 -4.88
N THR A 393 4.40 20.98 -5.06
CA THR A 393 3.17 20.16 -4.99
C THR A 393 2.31 20.40 -6.21
N GLN A 394 1.99 19.33 -6.92
CA GLN A 394 0.99 19.32 -7.99
C GLN A 394 -0.08 18.27 -7.68
N CYS A 395 -1.34 18.70 -7.63
CA CYS A 395 -2.47 17.80 -7.42
C CYS A 395 -3.53 18.04 -8.49
N ASP A 396 -3.69 17.06 -9.36
CA ASP A 396 -4.63 17.11 -10.47
C ASP A 396 -5.76 16.10 -10.26
N SER A 397 -6.98 16.52 -10.55
CA SER A 397 -8.18 15.69 -10.47
C SER A 397 -8.88 15.61 -11.80
N LEU A 398 -9.27 14.39 -12.20
CA LEU A 398 -10.06 14.13 -13.41
C LEU A 398 -11.42 13.54 -13.02
N LEU A 399 -12.49 14.19 -13.49
CA LEU A 399 -13.87 13.75 -13.26
C LEU A 399 -14.43 13.07 -14.50
N ILE A 400 -15.08 11.92 -14.30
CA ILE A 400 -15.74 11.14 -15.34
C ILE A 400 -17.22 11.00 -14.97
N GLY A 401 -18.09 11.70 -15.70
CA GLY A 401 -19.52 11.77 -15.38
C GLY A 401 -19.92 13.01 -14.58
N ASN A 402 -21.16 13.01 -14.05
CA ASN A 402 -21.78 14.20 -13.45
C ASN A 402 -22.09 14.07 -11.95
N GLN A 403 -21.91 12.88 -11.36
CA GLN A 403 -22.30 12.61 -9.97
C GLN A 403 -21.09 12.34 -9.05
N CYS A 404 -19.90 12.28 -9.61
CA CYS A 404 -18.66 12.09 -8.84
C CYS A 404 -18.11 13.41 -8.30
N GLY A 405 -17.28 13.32 -7.27
CA GLY A 405 -16.65 14.48 -6.63
C GLY A 405 -15.14 14.35 -6.54
N ALA A 406 -14.45 15.48 -6.67
CA ALA A 406 -13.03 15.61 -6.35
C ALA A 406 -12.82 16.78 -5.38
N HIS A 407 -11.96 16.57 -4.40
CA HIS A 407 -11.69 17.57 -3.37
C HIS A 407 -10.18 17.68 -3.14
N THR A 408 -9.70 18.91 -3.01
CA THR A 408 -8.30 19.19 -2.69
C THR A 408 -8.23 20.00 -1.40
N VAL A 409 -7.50 19.47 -0.41
CA VAL A 409 -7.37 20.06 0.93
C VAL A 409 -5.90 20.27 1.25
N PRO A 410 -5.28 21.34 0.75
CA PRO A 410 -3.91 21.69 1.10
C PRO A 410 -3.84 22.29 2.50
N TYR A 411 -2.81 21.92 3.24
CA TYR A 411 -2.42 22.57 4.49
C TYR A 411 -0.92 22.88 4.43
N ILE A 412 -0.59 24.15 4.34
CA ILE A 412 0.79 24.61 4.17
C ILE A 412 1.12 25.55 5.32
N GLU A 413 2.14 25.18 6.08
CA GLU A 413 2.65 25.98 7.20
C GLU A 413 4.16 26.16 7.03
N SER A 414 4.62 27.39 6.98
CA SER A 414 6.04 27.71 6.95
C SER A 414 6.39 28.68 8.07
N SER A 415 7.27 28.22 8.96
CA SER A 415 7.85 29.03 10.04
C SER A 415 9.22 29.59 9.68
N ASN A 416 9.61 29.56 8.39
CA ASN A 416 10.92 30.01 7.92
C ASN A 416 10.79 30.85 6.65
N SER A 417 11.35 32.07 6.67
CA SER A 417 11.29 33.03 5.56
C SER A 417 12.17 32.66 4.36
N ASP A 418 13.17 31.78 4.55
CA ASP A 418 14.10 31.34 3.49
C ASP A 418 13.55 30.17 2.68
N SER A 419 12.33 29.73 2.97
CA SER A 419 11.72 28.59 2.30
C SER A 419 10.99 28.98 1.01
N MET A 420 10.89 28.04 0.09
CA MET A 420 10.11 28.18 -1.15
C MET A 420 9.06 27.08 -1.21
N VAL A 421 7.81 27.46 -1.41
CA VAL A 421 6.69 26.54 -1.56
C VAL A 421 5.93 26.89 -2.83
N GLU A 422 5.79 25.90 -3.70
CA GLU A 422 5.02 25.96 -4.93
C GLU A 422 3.87 24.96 -4.83
N HIS A 423 2.64 25.39 -5.09
CA HIS A 423 1.48 24.55 -5.05
C HIS A 423 0.56 24.82 -6.23
N GLU A 424 0.30 23.78 -7.02
CA GLU A 424 -0.65 23.80 -8.13
C GLU A 424 -1.76 22.76 -7.88
N ALA A 425 -2.99 23.14 -8.18
CA ALA A 425 -4.13 22.24 -8.11
C ALA A 425 -5.03 22.46 -9.33
N THR A 426 -5.33 21.38 -10.04
CA THR A 426 -6.26 21.42 -11.17
C THR A 426 -7.38 20.41 -10.97
N THR A 427 -8.58 20.78 -11.45
CA THR A 427 -9.70 19.83 -11.54
C THR A 427 -10.33 20.01 -12.92
N SER A 428 -10.37 18.93 -13.66
CA SER A 428 -10.94 18.91 -15.01
C SER A 428 -11.96 17.78 -15.13
N LYS A 429 -12.93 17.98 -15.99
CA LYS A 429 -13.81 16.91 -16.48
C LYS A 429 -13.20 16.34 -17.75
N ILE A 430 -13.44 15.06 -18.01
CA ILE A 430 -13.01 14.46 -19.26
C ILE A 430 -13.57 15.25 -20.46
N ASN A 431 -12.73 15.55 -21.42
CA ASN A 431 -13.09 16.42 -22.54
C ASN A 431 -13.89 15.63 -23.57
N GLU A 432 -15.12 16.06 -23.83
CA GLU A 432 -16.03 15.43 -24.80
C GLU A 432 -15.48 15.50 -26.23
N ASP A 433 -14.75 16.56 -26.61
CA ASP A 433 -14.13 16.67 -27.92
C ASP A 433 -12.99 15.65 -28.09
N GLN A 434 -12.23 15.38 -27.01
CA GLN A 434 -11.20 14.34 -27.04
C GLN A 434 -11.82 12.94 -27.17
N LEU A 435 -12.90 12.67 -26.44
CA LEU A 435 -13.65 11.42 -26.57
C LEU A 435 -14.18 11.24 -28.00
N PHE A 436 -14.84 12.28 -28.53
CA PHE A 436 -15.36 12.29 -29.90
C PHE A 436 -14.24 12.04 -30.92
N TYR A 437 -13.08 12.69 -30.77
CA TYR A 437 -11.92 12.49 -31.64
C TYR A 437 -11.40 11.04 -31.61
N CYS A 438 -11.36 10.42 -30.43
CA CYS A 438 -10.98 9.01 -30.30
C CYS A 438 -12.00 8.08 -30.97
N GLN A 439 -13.30 8.35 -30.77
CA GLN A 439 -14.39 7.59 -31.38
C GLN A 439 -14.41 7.68 -32.92
N GLN A 440 -14.13 8.85 -33.47
CA GLN A 440 -13.97 9.03 -34.94
C GLN A 440 -12.81 8.20 -35.53
N ARG A 441 -11.87 7.73 -34.67
CA ARG A 441 -10.78 6.82 -35.05
C ARG A 441 -11.08 5.35 -34.77
N GLY A 442 -12.32 5.02 -34.42
CA GLY A 442 -12.80 3.66 -34.23
C GLY A 442 -12.60 3.09 -32.84
N LEU A 443 -12.22 3.91 -31.84
CA LEU A 443 -12.19 3.48 -30.44
C LEU A 443 -13.62 3.52 -29.88
N ASN A 444 -14.01 2.53 -29.11
CA ASN A 444 -15.23 2.60 -28.33
C ASN A 444 -15.06 3.59 -27.15
N SER A 445 -16.15 3.92 -26.46
CA SER A 445 -16.13 4.91 -25.38
C SER A 445 -15.21 4.48 -24.22
N GLU A 446 -15.21 3.20 -23.85
CA GLU A 446 -14.40 2.68 -22.75
C GLU A 446 -12.90 2.70 -23.07
N ASP A 447 -12.52 2.26 -24.27
CA ASP A 447 -11.13 2.32 -24.75
C ASP A 447 -10.63 3.77 -24.84
N ALA A 448 -11.48 4.70 -25.29
CA ALA A 448 -11.15 6.11 -25.37
C ALA A 448 -10.89 6.72 -23.98
N VAL A 449 -11.76 6.43 -23.00
CA VAL A 449 -11.57 6.84 -21.60
C VAL A 449 -10.30 6.22 -21.03
N GLY A 450 -10.09 4.92 -21.22
CA GLY A 450 -8.89 4.22 -20.78
C GLY A 450 -7.60 4.85 -21.32
N LEU A 451 -7.59 5.25 -22.59
CA LEU A 451 -6.44 5.92 -23.23
C LEU A 451 -6.17 7.30 -22.60
N ILE A 452 -7.19 8.12 -22.40
CA ILE A 452 -7.07 9.46 -21.81
C ILE A 452 -6.58 9.35 -20.36
N VAL A 453 -7.15 8.44 -19.58
CA VAL A 453 -6.79 8.23 -18.17
C VAL A 453 -5.38 7.68 -18.04
N ASN A 454 -4.96 6.73 -18.86
CA ASN A 454 -3.57 6.25 -18.86
C ASN A 454 -2.58 7.38 -19.19
N GLY A 455 -2.94 8.27 -20.14
CA GLY A 455 -2.17 9.47 -20.43
C GLY A 455 -2.05 10.41 -19.24
N PHE A 456 -3.15 10.63 -18.51
CA PHE A 456 -3.19 11.44 -17.29
C PHE A 456 -2.34 10.87 -16.15
N CYS A 457 -2.29 9.54 -16.00
CA CYS A 457 -1.53 8.85 -14.95
C CYS A 457 -0.05 8.63 -15.30
N LYS A 458 0.34 8.81 -16.57
CA LYS A 458 1.66 8.42 -17.10
C LYS A 458 2.83 8.89 -16.24
N GLU A 459 2.81 10.15 -15.81
CA GLU A 459 3.88 10.74 -15.00
C GLU A 459 4.14 9.96 -13.71
N VAL A 460 3.09 9.47 -13.05
CA VAL A 460 3.21 8.69 -11.82
C VAL A 460 3.62 7.25 -12.13
N LEU A 461 2.98 6.62 -13.12
CA LEU A 461 3.21 5.21 -13.45
C LEU A 461 4.64 4.91 -13.89
N GLN A 462 5.33 5.87 -14.51
CA GLN A 462 6.74 5.70 -14.91
C GLN A 462 7.73 5.63 -13.75
N HIS A 463 7.30 5.94 -12.49
CA HIS A 463 8.11 5.76 -11.28
C HIS A 463 8.05 4.33 -10.73
N LEU A 464 7.10 3.52 -11.21
CA LEU A 464 7.03 2.10 -10.87
C LEU A 464 8.08 1.29 -11.67
N PRO A 465 8.57 0.16 -11.13
CA PRO A 465 9.27 -0.83 -11.93
C PRO A 465 8.43 -1.25 -13.15
N MET A 466 9.11 -1.52 -14.29
CA MET A 466 8.43 -1.67 -15.60
C MET A 466 7.30 -2.71 -15.58
N GLU A 467 7.52 -3.85 -14.94
CA GLU A 467 6.54 -4.94 -14.87
C GLU A 467 5.28 -4.51 -14.12
N PHE A 468 5.45 -3.79 -13.03
CA PHE A 468 4.34 -3.27 -12.23
C PHE A 468 3.67 -2.05 -12.86
N ALA A 469 4.38 -1.27 -13.65
CA ALA A 469 3.79 -0.19 -14.43
C ALA A 469 2.77 -0.72 -15.45
N VAL A 470 3.07 -1.84 -16.11
CA VAL A 470 2.15 -2.52 -17.04
C VAL A 470 0.92 -3.06 -16.31
N GLU A 471 1.11 -3.68 -15.13
CA GLU A 471 -0.01 -4.15 -14.30
C GLU A 471 -0.88 -2.98 -13.84
N ALA A 472 -0.27 -1.93 -13.32
CA ALA A 472 -0.98 -0.73 -12.89
C ALA A 472 -1.78 -0.08 -14.04
N GLN A 473 -1.26 -0.01 -15.26
CA GLN A 473 -1.99 0.50 -16.43
C GLN A 473 -3.24 -0.34 -16.72
N LYS A 474 -3.15 -1.66 -16.61
CA LYS A 474 -4.32 -2.54 -16.78
C LYS A 474 -5.35 -2.34 -15.67
N LEU A 475 -4.90 -2.22 -14.42
CA LEU A 475 -5.78 -1.97 -13.28
C LEU A 475 -6.51 -0.63 -13.40
N VAL A 476 -5.83 0.41 -13.87
CA VAL A 476 -6.44 1.73 -14.17
C VAL A 476 -7.60 1.60 -15.15
N ALA A 477 -7.40 0.86 -16.24
CA ALA A 477 -8.45 0.64 -17.23
C ALA A 477 -9.65 -0.15 -16.66
N ILE A 478 -9.38 -1.28 -15.98
CA ILE A 478 -10.43 -2.14 -15.38
C ILE A 478 -11.23 -1.40 -14.31
N SER A 479 -10.58 -0.59 -13.49
CA SER A 479 -11.26 0.16 -12.40
C SER A 479 -12.30 1.17 -12.91
N LEU A 480 -12.26 1.53 -14.17
CA LEU A 480 -13.16 2.50 -14.81
C LEU A 480 -14.18 1.85 -15.78
N GLU A 481 -14.18 0.54 -15.91
CA GLU A 481 -15.19 -0.15 -16.72
C GLU A 481 -16.60 0.15 -16.20
N GLY A 482 -17.52 0.38 -17.13
CA GLY A 482 -18.89 0.78 -16.81
C GLY A 482 -19.06 2.21 -16.27
N SER A 483 -18.00 3.03 -16.23
CA SER A 483 -18.09 4.42 -15.80
C SER A 483 -18.58 5.38 -16.90
N VAL A 484 -18.64 4.90 -18.14
CA VAL A 484 -19.09 5.63 -19.31
C VAL A 484 -20.46 5.08 -19.72
N GLY A 485 -21.52 5.62 -19.12
CA GLY A 485 -22.90 5.27 -19.40
C GLY A 485 -23.78 6.51 -19.36
#